data_a4a7c338869153a97685c612f57fb255
#
_entry.id   a4a7c338869153a97685c612f57fb255
#
_cell.length_a   1.000
_cell.length_b   1.000
_cell.length_c   1.000
_cell.angle_alpha   90.00
_cell.angle_beta   90.00
_cell.angle_gamma   90.00
#
_symmetry.space_group_name_H-M   'P 1'
#
loop_
_entity.id
_entity.type
_entity.pdbx_description
1 polymer ?
#
loop_
_entity_poly.entity_id
_entity_poly.type
_entity_poly.pdbx_seq_one_letter_code
_entity_poly.pdbx_strand_id
1 'polypeptide(L)'
;MSTLKADTIQSTSGGAATLTKQVAAKTWSNTNAAGTTINGSFNVSTLTDTGTGIQTIAYTSAMANAIYSATISMASDAANHEWLDSQATTGIAAKHYTGSAYADVATMWQIIGDLA
;
A
#
# COMPACT_ATOMS: atom_id res chain seq x y z
N MET A 1 -16.53 32.14 -0.18
CA MET A 1 -15.74 30.88 -0.33
C MET A 1 -14.27 31.28 -0.33
N SER A 2 -13.45 30.63 0.47
CA SER A 2 -12.01 30.90 0.50
C SER A 2 -11.29 29.84 -0.31
N THR A 3 -10.40 30.25 -1.20
CA THR A 3 -9.61 29.34 -2.03
C THR A 3 -8.13 29.51 -1.69
N LEU A 4 -7.46 28.42 -1.30
CA LEU A 4 -6.01 28.39 -1.19
C LEU A 4 -5.43 27.96 -2.55
N LYS A 5 -4.57 28.78 -3.13
CA LYS A 5 -3.75 28.43 -4.30
C LYS A 5 -2.32 28.27 -3.84
N ALA A 6 -1.76 27.07 -3.99
CA ALA A 6 -0.39 26.77 -3.62
C ALA A 6 0.19 25.74 -4.60
N ASP A 7 1.41 25.99 -5.07
CA ASP A 7 2.12 25.05 -5.95
C ASP A 7 2.67 23.86 -5.14
N THR A 8 2.96 24.07 -3.87
CA THR A 8 3.46 23.04 -2.96
C THR A 8 2.94 23.28 -1.55
N ILE A 9 2.51 22.21 -0.88
CA ILE A 9 2.14 22.21 0.53
C ILE A 9 3.11 21.27 1.26
N GLN A 10 3.94 21.83 2.13
CA GLN A 10 4.92 21.10 2.92
C GLN A 10 4.75 21.42 4.41
N SER A 11 5.21 20.52 5.27
CA SER A 11 5.37 20.84 6.69
C SER A 11 6.47 21.90 6.86
N THR A 12 6.50 22.60 7.99
CA THR A 12 7.54 23.60 8.32
C THR A 12 8.95 23.02 8.34
N SER A 13 9.09 21.71 8.45
CA SER A 13 10.37 20.97 8.37
C SER A 13 10.72 20.48 6.96
N GLY A 14 9.92 20.84 5.94
CA GLY A 14 10.17 20.45 4.55
C GLY A 14 9.66 19.06 4.17
N GLY A 15 9.03 18.33 5.10
CA GLY A 15 8.43 17.02 4.84
C GLY A 15 7.00 17.10 4.29
N ALA A 16 6.34 15.95 4.20
CA ALA A 16 4.95 15.88 3.79
C ALA A 16 4.04 16.63 4.77
N ALA A 17 3.14 17.44 4.27
CA ALA A 17 2.13 18.11 5.09
C ALA A 17 1.01 17.14 5.45
N THR A 18 0.63 17.12 6.72
CA THR A 18 -0.61 16.45 7.15
C THR A 18 -1.75 17.47 7.13
N LEU A 19 -2.71 17.27 6.25
CA LEU A 19 -3.93 18.07 6.22
C LEU A 19 -4.98 17.41 7.12
N THR A 20 -5.45 18.13 8.13
CA THR A 20 -6.49 17.63 9.03
C THR A 20 -7.76 17.28 8.25
N LYS A 21 -8.32 16.09 8.52
CA LYS A 21 -9.52 15.56 7.86
C LYS A 21 -9.36 15.29 6.35
N GLN A 22 -8.14 15.19 5.86
CA GLN A 22 -7.92 14.74 4.49
C GLN A 22 -7.97 13.20 4.45
N VAL A 23 -8.84 12.67 3.59
CA VAL A 23 -8.89 11.24 3.28
C VAL A 23 -8.24 11.04 1.92
N ALA A 24 -6.98 10.68 1.90
CA ALA A 24 -6.22 10.36 0.70
C ALA A 24 -5.37 9.12 0.93
N ALA A 25 -5.05 8.40 -0.16
CA ALA A 25 -4.12 7.30 -0.08
C ALA A 25 -2.76 7.80 0.42
N LYS A 26 -2.25 7.21 1.47
CA LYS A 26 -0.92 7.51 2.05
C LYS A 26 0.15 6.58 1.52
N THR A 27 -0.27 5.47 0.94
CA THR A 27 0.59 4.51 0.27
C THR A 27 -0.20 3.90 -0.88
N TRP A 28 0.43 3.75 -2.03
CA TRP A 28 -0.09 2.94 -3.11
C TRP A 28 1.06 2.23 -3.83
N SER A 29 0.76 1.11 -4.45
CA SER A 29 1.72 0.38 -5.26
C SER A 29 1.03 -0.48 -6.31
N ASN A 30 1.73 -0.70 -7.41
CA ASN A 30 1.43 -1.74 -8.39
C ASN A 30 2.64 -2.67 -8.46
N THR A 31 2.42 -3.94 -8.17
CA THR A 31 3.49 -4.95 -8.08
C THR A 31 3.26 -6.06 -9.10
N ASN A 32 4.35 -6.68 -9.58
CA ASN A 32 4.25 -7.82 -10.49
C ASN A 32 3.81 -9.10 -9.75
N ALA A 33 3.41 -10.12 -10.49
CA ALA A 33 2.96 -11.39 -9.93
C ALA A 33 4.04 -12.10 -9.10
N ALA A 34 5.28 -12.06 -9.55
CA ALA A 34 6.40 -12.72 -8.87
C ALA A 34 6.84 -12.05 -7.55
N GLY A 35 6.22 -10.92 -7.15
CA GLY A 35 6.60 -10.21 -5.91
C GLY A 35 8.01 -9.62 -5.91
N THR A 36 8.57 -9.38 -7.08
CA THR A 36 9.98 -8.95 -7.26
C THR A 36 10.14 -7.55 -7.83
N THR A 37 9.08 -7.00 -8.45
CA THR A 37 9.14 -5.71 -9.13
C THR A 37 7.99 -4.81 -8.70
N ILE A 38 8.31 -3.58 -8.34
CA ILE A 38 7.37 -2.48 -8.15
C ILE A 38 7.28 -1.72 -9.48
N ASN A 39 6.14 -1.79 -10.15
CA ASN A 39 5.91 -1.08 -11.42
C ASN A 39 5.69 0.42 -11.20
N GLY A 40 5.14 0.79 -10.05
CA GLY A 40 4.94 2.15 -9.61
C GLY A 40 4.45 2.16 -8.17
N SER A 41 4.83 3.21 -7.43
CA SER A 41 4.44 3.30 -6.02
C SER A 41 4.58 4.72 -5.46
N PHE A 42 3.94 4.94 -4.33
CA PHE A 42 4.16 6.06 -3.43
C PHE A 42 4.26 5.54 -2.00
N ASN A 43 5.25 6.00 -1.25
CA ASN A 43 5.54 5.61 0.14
C ASN A 43 5.82 4.11 0.33
N VAL A 44 6.36 3.43 -0.68
CA VAL A 44 6.81 2.03 -0.59
C VAL A 44 8.32 1.99 -0.74
N SER A 45 9.00 1.37 0.22
CA SER A 45 10.46 1.21 0.21
C SER A 45 10.90 -0.11 -0.40
N THR A 46 10.20 -1.20 -0.08
CA THR A 46 10.53 -2.54 -0.55
C THR A 46 9.29 -3.38 -0.84
N LEU A 47 9.44 -4.30 -1.77
CA LEU A 47 8.54 -5.40 -2.04
C LEU A 47 9.29 -6.70 -1.74
N THR A 48 8.67 -7.60 -1.03
CA THR A 48 9.25 -8.91 -0.69
C THR A 48 8.27 -10.01 -1.08
N ASP A 49 8.73 -10.94 -1.90
CA ASP A 49 8.09 -12.23 -2.08
C ASP A 49 8.41 -13.09 -0.84
N THR A 50 7.40 -13.40 -0.05
CA THR A 50 7.54 -14.24 1.16
C THR A 50 7.10 -15.68 0.94
N GLY A 51 6.67 -16.01 -0.27
CA GLY A 51 6.26 -17.34 -0.69
C GLY A 51 5.14 -17.27 -1.72
N THR A 52 4.86 -18.38 -2.39
CA THR A 52 3.83 -18.44 -3.42
C THR A 52 2.53 -17.78 -2.95
N GLY A 53 2.06 -16.81 -3.71
CA GLY A 53 0.85 -16.05 -3.43
C GLY A 53 0.92 -15.09 -2.24
N ILE A 54 2.11 -14.81 -1.71
CA ILE A 54 2.28 -13.94 -0.55
C ILE A 54 3.28 -12.83 -0.86
N GLN A 55 2.80 -11.62 -0.97
CA GLN A 55 3.63 -10.43 -1.17
C GLN A 55 3.54 -9.51 0.03
N THR A 56 4.66 -8.91 0.41
CA THR A 56 4.75 -7.94 1.50
C THR A 56 5.35 -6.65 0.98
N ILE A 57 4.69 -5.52 1.26
CA ILE A 57 5.26 -4.19 1.03
C ILE A 57 5.67 -3.56 2.36
N ALA A 58 6.83 -2.91 2.38
CA ALA A 58 7.25 -2.07 3.48
C ALA A 58 7.13 -0.60 3.11
N TYR A 59 6.80 0.24 4.08
CA TYR A 59 6.61 1.67 3.87
C TYR A 59 7.94 2.43 4.01
N THR A 60 8.10 3.51 3.25
CA THR A 60 9.20 4.47 3.43
C THR A 60 8.98 5.30 4.69
N SER A 61 7.76 5.81 4.86
CA SER A 61 7.31 6.52 6.06
C SER A 61 6.25 5.68 6.75
N ALA A 62 6.47 5.34 7.99
CA ALA A 62 5.56 4.51 8.77
C ALA A 62 4.18 5.16 8.96
N MET A 63 3.15 4.35 9.11
CA MET A 63 1.85 4.80 9.58
C MET A 63 1.90 5.13 11.07
N ALA A 64 1.07 6.08 11.51
CA ALA A 64 0.98 6.48 12.92
C ALA A 64 0.57 5.33 13.84
N ASN A 65 -0.22 4.41 13.33
CA ASN A 65 -0.65 3.20 14.03
C ASN A 65 -0.98 2.10 12.99
N ALA A 66 -1.28 0.89 13.46
CA ALA A 66 -1.68 -0.23 12.60
C ALA A 66 -3.20 -0.28 12.32
N ILE A 67 -3.94 0.76 12.70
CA ILE A 67 -5.40 0.86 12.49
C ILE A 67 -5.65 1.77 11.29
N TYR A 68 -5.30 1.32 10.10
CA TYR A 68 -5.54 2.02 8.84
C TYR A 68 -6.40 1.16 7.90
N SER A 69 -7.01 1.76 6.91
CA SER A 69 -7.77 1.04 5.89
C SER A 69 -6.86 0.70 4.72
N ALA A 70 -6.86 -0.56 4.31
CA ALA A 70 -6.13 -1.02 3.15
C ALA A 70 -7.04 -1.81 2.22
N THR A 71 -6.84 -1.60 0.93
CA THR A 71 -7.50 -2.35 -0.14
C THR A 71 -6.45 -2.91 -1.08
N ILE A 72 -6.66 -4.12 -1.55
CA ILE A 72 -5.88 -4.70 -2.62
C ILE A 72 -6.81 -5.09 -3.77
N SER A 73 -6.26 -5.18 -4.97
CA SER A 73 -6.93 -5.68 -6.14
C SER A 73 -5.97 -6.51 -6.96
N MET A 74 -6.42 -7.66 -7.39
CA MET A 74 -5.66 -8.51 -8.31
C MET A 74 -5.73 -7.96 -9.74
N ALA A 75 -4.62 -8.00 -10.44
CA ALA A 75 -4.55 -7.60 -11.87
C ALA A 75 -4.86 -8.75 -12.83
N SER A 76 -5.18 -9.93 -12.32
CA SER A 76 -5.53 -11.11 -13.13
C SER A 76 -6.52 -12.01 -12.41
N ASP A 77 -7.09 -12.95 -13.11
CA ASP A 77 -8.02 -13.97 -12.62
C ASP A 77 -7.30 -15.25 -12.12
N ALA A 78 -6.00 -15.19 -11.94
CA ALA A 78 -5.21 -16.34 -11.48
C ALA A 78 -5.56 -16.79 -10.04
N ALA A 79 -6.13 -15.89 -9.22
CA ALA A 79 -6.63 -16.21 -7.89
C ALA A 79 -8.09 -15.74 -7.75
N ASN A 80 -8.86 -16.42 -6.88
CA ASN A 80 -10.28 -16.12 -6.66
C ASN A 80 -10.53 -15.46 -5.30
N HIS A 81 -9.55 -15.53 -4.42
CA HIS A 81 -9.63 -14.98 -3.07
C HIS A 81 -8.37 -14.19 -2.76
N GLU A 82 -8.56 -13.04 -2.16
CA GLU A 82 -7.49 -12.20 -1.68
C GLU A 82 -7.80 -11.68 -0.28
N TRP A 83 -6.81 -11.54 0.54
CA TRP A 83 -6.95 -10.89 1.85
C TRP A 83 -5.65 -10.24 2.29
N LEU A 84 -5.79 -9.27 3.17
CA LEU A 84 -4.66 -8.61 3.82
C LEU A 84 -4.26 -9.39 5.07
N ASP A 85 -2.96 -9.43 5.32
CA ASP A 85 -2.36 -10.09 6.48
C ASP A 85 -1.25 -9.23 7.06
N SER A 86 -0.89 -9.49 8.32
CA SER A 86 0.26 -8.88 8.97
C SER A 86 0.32 -7.35 8.87
N GLN A 87 -0.83 -6.70 9.09
CA GLN A 87 -0.92 -5.24 9.08
C GLN A 87 -0.13 -4.63 10.23
N ALA A 88 0.88 -3.82 9.90
CA ALA A 88 1.78 -3.17 10.84
C ALA A 88 2.03 -1.70 10.46
N THR A 89 2.56 -0.91 11.36
CA THR A 89 2.91 0.49 11.08
C THR A 89 3.95 0.64 9.96
N THR A 90 4.78 -0.37 9.75
CA THR A 90 5.90 -0.34 8.81
C THR A 90 5.64 -1.08 7.50
N GLY A 91 4.51 -1.77 7.36
CA GLY A 91 4.20 -2.54 6.15
C GLY A 91 2.94 -3.40 6.28
N ILE A 92 2.62 -4.11 5.22
CA ILE A 92 1.46 -4.99 5.13
C ILE A 92 1.71 -6.11 4.12
N ALA A 93 1.13 -7.27 4.37
CA ALA A 93 1.15 -8.40 3.45
C ALA A 93 -0.20 -8.62 2.78
N ALA A 94 -0.17 -9.13 1.55
CA ALA A 94 -1.33 -9.65 0.83
C ALA A 94 -1.14 -11.13 0.53
N LYS A 95 -2.22 -11.87 0.58
CA LYS A 95 -2.29 -13.28 0.23
C LYS A 95 -3.32 -13.52 -0.85
N HIS A 96 -2.98 -14.37 -1.80
CA HIS A 96 -3.82 -14.72 -2.96
C HIS A 96 -3.99 -16.23 -3.04
N TYR A 97 -5.21 -16.68 -3.27
CA TYR A 97 -5.57 -18.08 -3.24
C TYR A 97 -6.56 -18.44 -4.35
N THR A 98 -6.33 -19.53 -5.05
CA THR A 98 -7.18 -19.99 -6.18
C THR A 98 -8.42 -20.77 -5.76
N GLY A 99 -8.59 -21.05 -4.47
CA GLY A 99 -9.58 -21.99 -3.95
C GLY A 99 -9.02 -23.39 -3.73
N SER A 100 -7.81 -23.67 -4.21
CA SER A 100 -7.11 -24.95 -4.01
C SER A 100 -5.64 -24.76 -3.59
N ALA A 101 -5.00 -23.65 -3.96
CA ALA A 101 -3.60 -23.35 -3.67
C ALA A 101 -3.35 -21.84 -3.64
N TYR A 102 -2.24 -21.43 -3.02
CA TYR A 102 -1.72 -20.07 -3.17
C TYR A 102 -1.19 -19.86 -4.58
N ALA A 103 -1.33 -18.66 -5.12
CA ALA A 103 -0.89 -18.30 -6.46
C ALA A 103 -0.29 -16.88 -6.50
N ASP A 104 0.80 -16.75 -7.25
CA ASP A 104 1.44 -15.46 -7.48
C ASP A 104 0.60 -14.61 -8.42
N VAL A 105 0.21 -13.42 -7.98
CA VAL A 105 -0.65 -12.51 -8.72
C VAL A 105 -0.13 -11.08 -8.62
N ALA A 106 -0.16 -10.37 -9.75
CA ALA A 106 0.12 -8.94 -9.75
C ALA A 106 -0.92 -8.21 -8.90
N THR A 107 -0.47 -7.36 -7.99
CA THR A 107 -1.31 -6.76 -6.96
C THR A 107 -1.26 -5.24 -7.03
N MET A 108 -2.42 -4.62 -6.96
CA MET A 108 -2.57 -3.19 -6.77
C MET A 108 -2.97 -2.93 -5.32
N TRP A 109 -2.27 -2.01 -4.67
CA TRP A 109 -2.41 -1.67 -3.26
C TRP A 109 -2.86 -0.24 -3.11
N GLN A 110 -3.78 0.01 -2.19
CA GLN A 110 -4.17 1.35 -1.77
C GLN A 110 -4.39 1.38 -0.26
N ILE A 111 -3.70 2.28 0.42
CA ILE A 111 -3.72 2.35 1.89
C ILE A 111 -4.02 3.77 2.32
N ILE A 112 -5.04 3.90 3.16
CA ILE A 112 -5.56 5.16 3.68
C ILE A 112 -5.41 5.15 5.20
N GLY A 113 -4.70 6.14 5.73
CA GLY A 113 -4.45 6.27 7.16
C GLY A 113 -3.65 7.54 7.43
N ASP A 114 -3.13 7.67 8.65
CA ASP A 114 -2.26 8.77 9.04
C ASP A 114 -0.80 8.30 9.04
N LEU A 115 0.09 9.12 8.49
CA LEU A 115 1.53 8.91 8.61
C LEU A 115 2.01 9.33 10.01
N ALA A 116 3.02 8.65 10.50
CA ALA A 116 3.65 8.95 11.77
C ALA A 116 4.36 10.31 11.75
#